data_513841e4c6a45032225dee6556444257
#
_entry.id   513841e4c6a45032225dee6556444257
#
_cell.length_a   1.000
_cell.length_b   1.000
_cell.length_c   1.000
_cell.angle_alpha   90.00
_cell.angle_beta   90.00
_cell.angle_gamma   90.00
#
_symmetry.space_group_name_H-M   'P 1'
#
loop_
_entity.id
_entity.type
_entity.pdbx_description
1 polymer ?
#
loop_
_entity_poly.entity_id
_entity_poly.type
_entity_poly.pdbx_seq_one_letter_code
_entity_poly.pdbx_strand_id
1 'polypeptide(L)'
;MHSELKNVSKHLAELGAGILAQAQKNALYTGYYSHLDEGVLGVMQAAQAAELLIKAAIAKQHPLLIFSSVPKSTSVSGELLSMQDIFEDGKTIQYAELPEKLWATTGYKLPNQDVYKSFGKLRNTIQHFALPKRDVRAETARFIYAVVDPLMGHFWDDYAVNYVDVVEAKDDIFELLSNYGIKPRYPEELKDFAESVE
;
A
#
# COMPACT_ATOMS: atom_id res chain seq x y z
N MET A 1 11.70 -23.95 -8.39
CA MET A 1 11.12 -23.05 -7.39
C MET A 1 10.05 -23.80 -6.62
N HIS A 2 10.07 -23.73 -5.29
CA HIS A 2 9.09 -24.37 -4.42
C HIS A 2 7.67 -23.88 -4.75
N SER A 3 6.67 -24.77 -4.67
CA SER A 3 5.28 -24.43 -5.06
C SER A 3 4.69 -23.27 -4.27
N GLU A 4 5.03 -23.14 -2.98
CA GLU A 4 4.58 -22.07 -2.09
C GLU A 4 5.02 -20.67 -2.57
N LEU A 5 6.20 -20.56 -3.16
CA LEU A 5 6.71 -19.28 -3.68
C LEU A 5 5.91 -18.76 -4.87
N LYS A 6 5.17 -19.61 -5.58
CA LYS A 6 4.34 -19.20 -6.73
C LYS A 6 3.19 -18.28 -6.34
N ASN A 7 2.68 -18.38 -5.12
CA ASN A 7 1.54 -17.63 -4.64
C ASN A 7 1.91 -16.33 -3.89
N VAL A 8 3.20 -16.05 -3.71
CA VAL A 8 3.68 -14.90 -2.93
C VAL A 8 3.11 -13.57 -3.46
N SER A 9 3.12 -13.36 -4.79
CA SER A 9 2.56 -12.14 -5.38
C SER A 9 1.09 -11.95 -5.06
N LYS A 10 0.28 -12.99 -5.23
CA LYS A 10 -1.16 -12.95 -4.95
C LYS A 10 -1.43 -12.68 -3.47
N HIS A 11 -0.76 -13.40 -2.59
CA HIS A 11 -0.89 -13.23 -1.14
C HIS A 11 -0.52 -11.81 -0.67
N LEU A 12 0.58 -11.26 -1.20
CA LEU A 12 0.99 -9.88 -0.88
C LEU A 12 -0.01 -8.84 -1.39
N ALA A 13 -0.61 -9.07 -2.58
CA ALA A 13 -1.63 -8.17 -3.12
C ALA A 13 -2.91 -8.19 -2.27
N GLU A 14 -3.41 -9.37 -1.91
CA GLU A 14 -4.60 -9.53 -1.05
C GLU A 14 -4.39 -8.91 0.33
N LEU A 15 -3.24 -9.15 0.95
CA LEU A 15 -2.89 -8.56 2.24
C LEU A 15 -2.76 -7.04 2.14
N GLY A 16 -2.07 -6.55 1.09
CA GLY A 16 -1.91 -5.11 0.84
C GLY A 16 -3.25 -4.40 0.65
N ALA A 17 -4.18 -4.99 -0.12
CA ALA A 17 -5.53 -4.47 -0.33
C ALA A 17 -6.34 -4.44 0.98
N GLY A 18 -6.28 -5.50 1.79
CA GLY A 18 -6.95 -5.52 3.10
C GLY A 18 -6.42 -4.45 4.07
N ILE A 19 -5.11 -4.22 4.09
CA ILE A 19 -4.51 -3.16 4.90
C ILE A 19 -4.87 -1.78 4.34
N LEU A 20 -4.98 -1.63 3.00
CA LEU A 20 -5.42 -0.39 2.37
C LEU A 20 -6.84 0.00 2.80
N ALA A 21 -7.76 -0.97 2.88
CA ALA A 21 -9.11 -0.75 3.38
C ALA A 21 -9.11 -0.15 4.80
N GLN A 22 -8.31 -0.71 5.70
CA GLN A 22 -8.19 -0.19 7.07
C GLN A 22 -7.50 1.20 7.10
N ALA A 23 -6.50 1.43 6.24
CA ALA A 23 -5.85 2.73 6.13
C ALA A 23 -6.84 3.82 5.71
N GLN A 24 -7.69 3.55 4.72
CA GLN A 24 -8.73 4.47 4.27
C GLN A 24 -9.76 4.74 5.36
N LYS A 25 -10.22 3.70 6.05
CA LYS A 25 -11.13 3.86 7.18
C LYS A 25 -10.56 4.81 8.24
N ASN A 26 -9.31 4.60 8.65
CA ASN A 26 -8.66 5.41 9.67
C ASN A 26 -8.28 6.82 9.20
N ALA A 27 -8.09 7.03 7.90
CA ALA A 27 -7.76 8.33 7.34
C ALA A 27 -9.02 9.18 7.04
N LEU A 28 -10.09 8.58 6.56
CA LEU A 28 -11.25 9.30 6.03
C LEU A 28 -12.39 9.41 7.05
N TYR A 29 -12.55 8.41 7.91
CA TYR A 29 -13.67 8.36 8.86
C TYR A 29 -13.21 8.58 10.29
N THR A 30 -13.95 9.34 11.07
CA THR A 30 -13.65 9.63 12.48
C THR A 30 -14.60 8.84 13.37
N GLY A 31 -14.06 7.96 14.20
CA GLY A 31 -14.84 7.24 15.22
C GLY A 31 -15.23 8.17 16.38
N TYR A 32 -16.48 8.12 16.81
CA TYR A 32 -17.04 8.98 17.88
C TYR A 32 -16.40 8.71 19.26
N TYR A 33 -15.76 7.55 19.45
CA TYR A 33 -15.16 7.09 20.72
C TYR A 33 -13.69 6.72 20.61
N SER A 34 -12.99 7.27 19.61
CA SER A 34 -11.58 6.92 19.40
C SER A 34 -10.70 7.59 20.46
N HIS A 35 -10.08 6.79 21.33
CA HIS A 35 -9.03 7.21 22.28
C HIS A 35 -7.63 7.23 21.65
N LEU A 36 -7.49 6.72 20.43
CA LEU A 36 -6.25 6.70 19.65
C LEU A 36 -6.39 7.66 18.47
N ASP A 37 -5.28 8.27 18.09
CA ASP A 37 -5.25 9.05 16.84
C ASP A 37 -5.30 8.07 15.65
N GLU A 38 -6.52 7.79 15.17
CA GLU A 38 -6.77 6.90 14.04
C GLU A 38 -6.05 7.37 12.77
N GLY A 39 -5.88 8.68 12.59
CA GLY A 39 -5.11 9.22 11.47
C GLY A 39 -3.66 8.74 11.49
N VAL A 40 -3.07 8.57 12.66
CA VAL A 40 -1.70 8.02 12.81
C VAL A 40 -1.66 6.55 12.39
N LEU A 41 -2.65 5.76 12.80
CA LEU A 41 -2.76 4.37 12.34
C LEU A 41 -2.95 4.31 10.84
N GLY A 42 -3.74 5.22 10.26
CA GLY A 42 -3.92 5.35 8.81
C GLY A 42 -2.60 5.54 8.08
N VAL A 43 -1.68 6.40 8.59
CA VAL A 43 -0.34 6.59 8.00
C VAL A 43 0.46 5.29 7.98
N MET A 44 0.51 4.59 9.12
CA MET A 44 1.27 3.35 9.23
C MET A 44 0.76 2.28 8.29
N GLN A 45 -0.57 2.12 8.25
CA GLN A 45 -1.24 1.14 7.40
C GLN A 45 -1.13 1.49 5.91
N ALA A 46 -1.28 2.75 5.52
CA ALA A 46 -1.13 3.15 4.12
C ALA A 46 0.30 2.91 3.59
N ALA A 47 1.32 3.21 4.41
CA ALA A 47 2.71 2.92 4.05
C ALA A 47 2.96 1.41 3.91
N GLN A 48 2.40 0.60 4.81
CA GLN A 48 2.50 -0.86 4.75
C GLN A 48 1.76 -1.44 3.55
N ALA A 49 0.55 -0.96 3.27
CA ALA A 49 -0.22 -1.37 2.09
C ALA A 49 0.55 -1.09 0.79
N ALA A 50 1.10 0.12 0.64
CA ALA A 50 1.93 0.47 -0.51
C ALA A 50 3.15 -0.44 -0.64
N GLU A 51 3.85 -0.70 0.46
CA GLU A 51 5.00 -1.60 0.48
C GLU A 51 4.64 -3.00 -0.02
N LEU A 52 3.53 -3.57 0.48
CA LEU A 52 3.07 -4.90 0.09
C LEU A 52 2.61 -4.95 -1.37
N LEU A 53 1.86 -3.95 -1.83
CA LEU A 53 1.40 -3.87 -3.21
C LEU A 53 2.57 -3.70 -4.20
N ILE A 54 3.56 -2.87 -3.88
CA ILE A 54 4.77 -2.75 -4.70
C ILE A 54 5.54 -4.08 -4.73
N LYS A 55 5.73 -4.73 -3.58
CA LYS A 55 6.36 -6.05 -3.51
C LYS A 55 5.56 -7.10 -4.28
N ALA A 56 4.22 -7.05 -4.24
CA ALA A 56 3.36 -7.93 -5.02
C ALA A 56 3.60 -7.75 -6.53
N ALA A 57 3.68 -6.50 -7.00
CA ALA A 57 3.97 -6.19 -8.40
C ALA A 57 5.35 -6.71 -8.84
N ILE A 58 6.38 -6.52 -8.02
CA ILE A 58 7.72 -7.06 -8.27
C ILE A 58 7.70 -8.59 -8.29
N ALA A 59 7.01 -9.22 -7.33
CA ALA A 59 6.93 -10.66 -7.20
C ALA A 59 6.17 -11.34 -8.36
N LYS A 60 5.36 -10.60 -9.14
CA LYS A 60 4.79 -11.10 -10.41
C LYS A 60 5.87 -11.53 -11.40
N GLN A 61 7.01 -10.86 -11.41
CA GLN A 61 8.16 -11.22 -12.27
C GLN A 61 8.89 -12.43 -11.70
N HIS A 62 9.26 -12.38 -10.44
CA HIS A 62 9.81 -13.51 -9.69
C HIS A 62 9.77 -13.20 -8.19
N PRO A 63 9.31 -14.12 -7.32
CA PRO A 63 9.11 -13.86 -5.88
C PRO A 63 10.41 -13.53 -5.14
N LEU A 64 11.55 -14.03 -5.57
CA LEU A 64 12.84 -13.72 -4.92
C LEU A 64 13.33 -12.29 -5.19
N LEU A 65 12.76 -11.58 -6.15
CA LEU A 65 13.14 -10.18 -6.44
C LEU A 65 12.75 -9.19 -5.33
N ILE A 66 11.84 -9.58 -4.42
CA ILE A 66 11.48 -8.74 -3.26
C ILE A 66 12.48 -8.84 -2.10
N PHE A 67 13.52 -9.67 -2.23
CA PHE A 67 14.53 -9.84 -1.20
C PHE A 67 15.83 -9.10 -1.58
N SER A 68 16.44 -8.45 -0.60
CA SER A 68 17.80 -7.90 -0.68
C SER A 68 18.86 -8.98 -0.43
N SER A 69 18.53 -9.99 0.38
CA SER A 69 19.33 -11.19 0.55
C SER A 69 18.44 -12.42 0.79
N VAL A 70 18.86 -13.54 0.26
CA VAL A 70 18.23 -14.86 0.48
C VAL A 70 19.18 -15.77 1.26
N PRO A 71 18.67 -16.80 1.96
CA PRO A 71 19.49 -17.78 2.63
C PRO A 71 20.53 -18.42 1.71
N LYS A 72 21.69 -18.73 2.24
CA LYS A 72 22.76 -19.41 1.47
C LYS A 72 22.45 -20.90 1.37
N SER A 73 22.84 -21.53 0.27
CA SER A 73 22.64 -22.98 0.06
C SER A 73 23.30 -23.85 1.15
N THR A 74 24.32 -23.32 1.83
CA THR A 74 24.99 -24.00 2.94
C THR A 74 24.24 -23.90 4.27
N SER A 75 23.22 -23.04 4.37
CA SER A 75 22.39 -22.85 5.58
C SER A 75 21.03 -23.52 5.50
N VAL A 76 20.63 -24.00 4.32
CA VAL A 76 19.34 -24.67 4.14
C VAL A 76 19.55 -26.19 4.08
N SER A 77 18.58 -26.94 4.62
CA SER A 77 18.66 -28.41 4.68
C SER A 77 18.07 -29.11 3.46
N GLY A 78 17.31 -28.40 2.62
CA GLY A 78 16.64 -28.92 1.45
C GLY A 78 17.37 -28.62 0.13
N GLU A 79 16.99 -29.32 -0.94
CA GLU A 79 17.51 -29.03 -2.31
C GLU A 79 16.96 -27.72 -2.88
N LEU A 80 15.79 -27.27 -2.42
CA LEU A 80 15.12 -26.05 -2.87
C LEU A 80 14.84 -25.15 -1.69
N LEU A 81 15.04 -23.85 -1.91
CA LEU A 81 14.69 -22.81 -0.94
C LEU A 81 13.19 -22.85 -0.59
N SER A 82 12.87 -23.05 0.69
CA SER A 82 11.51 -23.08 1.22
C SER A 82 11.07 -21.72 1.74
N MET A 83 9.75 -21.56 2.02
CA MET A 83 9.25 -20.37 2.71
C MET A 83 9.80 -20.26 4.12
N GLN A 84 10.01 -21.37 4.81
CA GLN A 84 10.57 -21.38 6.16
C GLN A 84 11.99 -20.81 6.19
N ASP A 85 12.85 -21.24 5.26
CA ASP A 85 14.22 -20.70 5.16
C ASP A 85 14.21 -19.18 4.92
N ILE A 86 13.25 -18.70 4.07
CA ILE A 86 13.10 -17.29 3.79
C ILE A 86 12.64 -16.50 5.03
N PHE A 87 11.72 -17.04 5.82
CA PHE A 87 11.26 -16.37 7.04
C PHE A 87 12.37 -16.28 8.11
N GLU A 88 13.23 -17.29 8.19
CA GLU A 88 14.31 -17.32 9.19
C GLU A 88 15.46 -16.39 8.81
N ASP A 89 15.93 -16.42 7.56
CA ASP A 89 17.18 -15.78 7.14
C ASP A 89 17.03 -14.78 5.99
N GLY A 90 15.86 -14.68 5.37
CA GLY A 90 15.63 -13.76 4.26
C GLY A 90 15.48 -12.31 4.72
N LYS A 91 16.06 -11.38 3.96
CA LYS A 91 15.84 -9.93 4.17
C LYS A 91 15.15 -9.33 2.96
N THR A 92 13.98 -8.74 3.19
CA THR A 92 13.27 -8.04 2.11
C THR A 92 13.87 -6.66 1.84
N ILE A 93 13.68 -6.17 0.61
CA ILE A 93 14.03 -4.80 0.24
C ILE A 93 13.24 -3.80 1.10
N GLN A 94 13.90 -2.68 1.43
CA GLN A 94 13.32 -1.67 2.30
C GLN A 94 12.42 -0.70 1.53
N TYR A 95 11.51 -0.04 2.24
CA TYR A 95 10.56 0.93 1.70
C TYR A 95 11.21 1.94 0.75
N ALA A 96 12.35 2.52 1.13
CA ALA A 96 13.02 3.54 0.32
C ALA A 96 13.57 3.02 -1.02
N GLU A 97 13.84 1.71 -1.13
CA GLU A 97 14.43 1.08 -2.32
C GLU A 97 13.36 0.58 -3.31
N LEU A 98 12.10 0.47 -2.85
CA LEU A 98 11.01 -0.13 -3.62
C LEU A 98 10.74 0.55 -4.97
N PRO A 99 10.71 1.91 -5.09
CA PRO A 99 10.44 2.55 -6.38
C PRO A 99 11.46 2.20 -7.47
N GLU A 100 12.73 2.18 -7.13
CA GLU A 100 13.80 1.83 -8.07
C GLU A 100 13.78 0.35 -8.43
N LYS A 101 13.50 -0.52 -7.44
CA LYS A 101 13.37 -1.95 -7.68
C LYS A 101 12.15 -2.27 -8.55
N LEU A 102 11.02 -1.61 -8.31
CA LEU A 102 9.81 -1.73 -9.14
C LEU A 102 10.11 -1.37 -10.59
N TRP A 103 10.71 -0.20 -10.81
CA TRP A 103 11.10 0.21 -12.16
C TRP A 103 12.05 -0.78 -12.81
N ALA A 104 13.11 -1.18 -12.13
CA ALA A 104 14.12 -2.08 -12.68
C ALA A 104 13.58 -3.47 -13.06
N THR A 105 12.51 -3.93 -12.38
CA THR A 105 11.94 -5.27 -12.60
C THR A 105 10.74 -5.28 -13.54
N THR A 106 9.97 -4.19 -13.60
CA THR A 106 8.69 -4.13 -14.34
C THR A 106 8.66 -3.07 -15.43
N GLY A 107 9.61 -2.12 -15.44
CA GLY A 107 9.60 -0.94 -16.29
C GLY A 107 8.65 0.16 -15.80
N TYR A 108 7.80 -0.10 -14.81
CA TYR A 108 6.84 0.88 -14.28
C TYR A 108 7.52 1.84 -13.31
N LYS A 109 7.47 3.14 -13.63
CA LYS A 109 7.92 4.19 -12.72
C LYS A 109 6.77 4.58 -11.79
N LEU A 110 6.99 4.42 -10.49
CA LEU A 110 6.01 4.84 -9.49
C LEU A 110 5.70 6.34 -9.67
N PRO A 111 4.42 6.75 -9.81
CA PRO A 111 4.08 8.15 -9.94
C PRO A 111 4.30 8.89 -8.62
N ASN A 112 4.43 10.23 -8.69
CA ASN A 112 4.52 11.10 -7.52
C ASN A 112 5.55 10.61 -6.47
N GLN A 113 6.77 10.29 -6.91
CA GLN A 113 7.83 9.76 -6.02
C GLN A 113 8.20 10.71 -4.88
N ASP A 114 8.01 12.01 -5.04
CA ASP A 114 8.15 13.03 -4.00
C ASP A 114 7.12 12.83 -2.87
N VAL A 115 5.86 12.55 -3.23
CA VAL A 115 4.80 12.20 -2.28
C VAL A 115 5.16 10.89 -1.55
N TYR A 116 5.60 9.86 -2.29
CA TYR A 116 6.05 8.60 -1.71
C TYR A 116 7.18 8.78 -0.69
N LYS A 117 8.23 9.54 -1.06
CA LYS A 117 9.37 9.82 -0.19
C LYS A 117 8.98 10.65 1.04
N SER A 118 8.13 11.68 0.85
CA SER A 118 7.63 12.51 1.96
C SER A 118 6.80 11.68 2.93
N PHE A 119 5.93 10.81 2.42
CA PHE A 119 5.09 9.95 3.24
C PHE A 119 5.91 8.92 4.03
N GLY A 120 6.97 8.37 3.42
CA GLY A 120 7.93 7.50 4.13
C GLY A 120 8.64 8.21 5.30
N LYS A 121 9.00 9.49 5.14
CA LYS A 121 9.54 10.31 6.24
C LYS A 121 8.50 10.55 7.34
N LEU A 122 7.25 10.83 6.97
CA LEU A 122 6.14 10.99 7.92
C LEU A 122 5.96 9.71 8.75
N ARG A 123 5.85 8.56 8.11
CA ARG A 123 5.73 7.26 8.77
C ARG A 123 6.88 7.01 9.74
N ASN A 124 8.12 7.29 9.34
CA ASN A 124 9.28 7.11 10.21
C ASN A 124 9.26 8.08 11.41
N THR A 125 8.83 9.32 11.22
CA THR A 125 8.66 10.28 12.31
C THR A 125 7.66 9.78 13.34
N ILE A 126 6.51 9.30 12.89
CA ILE A 126 5.47 8.74 13.75
C ILE A 126 5.98 7.50 14.50
N GLN A 127 6.64 6.60 13.81
CA GLN A 127 7.11 5.33 14.37
C GLN A 127 8.18 5.50 15.46
N HIS A 128 9.01 6.54 15.35
CA HIS A 128 10.20 6.66 16.18
C HIS A 128 10.21 7.86 17.13
N PHE A 129 9.39 8.88 16.92
CA PHE A 129 9.54 10.14 17.65
C PHE A 129 8.27 10.73 18.24
N ALA A 130 7.33 11.19 17.40
CA ALA A 130 6.16 11.93 17.86
C ALA A 130 5.13 12.16 16.77
N LEU A 131 3.95 12.62 17.19
CA LEU A 131 2.89 13.09 16.31
C LEU A 131 3.31 14.44 15.67
N PRO A 132 3.36 14.53 14.35
CA PRO A 132 3.62 15.80 13.69
C PRO A 132 2.40 16.73 13.82
N LYS A 133 2.66 18.03 13.96
CA LYS A 133 1.62 19.07 13.95
C LYS A 133 1.17 19.38 12.52
N ARG A 134 0.51 18.42 11.88
CA ARG A 134 -0.02 18.55 10.51
C ARG A 134 -1.21 17.60 10.30
N ASP A 135 -2.01 17.84 9.27
CA ASP A 135 -3.14 16.99 8.93
C ASP A 135 -2.65 15.67 8.30
N VAL A 136 -2.42 14.68 9.15
CA VAL A 136 -1.97 13.34 8.74
C VAL A 136 -3.04 12.60 7.94
N ARG A 137 -4.31 12.95 8.10
CA ARG A 137 -5.42 12.33 7.38
C ARG A 137 -5.42 12.78 5.92
N ALA A 138 -5.34 14.09 5.67
CA ALA A 138 -5.21 14.64 4.32
C ALA A 138 -3.95 14.11 3.61
N GLU A 139 -2.82 13.99 4.32
CA GLU A 139 -1.60 13.45 3.75
C GLU A 139 -1.73 11.95 3.40
N THR A 140 -2.44 11.18 4.24
CA THR A 140 -2.70 9.76 3.97
C THR A 140 -3.61 9.59 2.75
N ALA A 141 -4.71 10.35 2.69
CA ALA A 141 -5.59 10.34 1.53
C ALA A 141 -4.83 10.71 0.24
N ARG A 142 -4.05 11.81 0.27
CA ARG A 142 -3.24 12.21 -0.88
C ARG A 142 -2.24 11.13 -1.29
N PHE A 143 -1.58 10.47 -0.35
CA PHE A 143 -0.66 9.38 -0.64
C PHE A 143 -1.36 8.19 -1.29
N ILE A 144 -2.51 7.77 -0.76
CA ILE A 144 -3.28 6.65 -1.31
C ILE A 144 -3.68 6.95 -2.77
N TYR A 145 -4.31 8.10 -3.03
CA TYR A 145 -4.87 8.40 -4.35
C TYR A 145 -3.85 8.91 -5.37
N ALA A 146 -2.73 9.48 -4.92
CA ALA A 146 -1.67 9.91 -5.83
C ALA A 146 -0.64 8.83 -6.16
N VAL A 147 -0.46 7.82 -5.29
CA VAL A 147 0.60 6.81 -5.43
C VAL A 147 0.04 5.40 -5.52
N VAL A 148 -0.80 5.00 -4.55
CA VAL A 148 -1.28 3.61 -4.46
C VAL A 148 -2.34 3.32 -5.53
N ASP A 149 -3.30 4.21 -5.71
CA ASP A 149 -4.38 4.03 -6.69
C ASP A 149 -3.86 3.88 -8.13
N PRO A 150 -2.94 4.73 -8.65
CA PRO A 150 -2.36 4.50 -9.98
C PRO A 150 -1.56 3.20 -10.09
N LEU A 151 -0.88 2.78 -9.02
CA LEU A 151 -0.19 1.48 -8.99
C LEU A 151 -1.19 0.33 -9.13
N MET A 152 -2.31 0.39 -8.40
CA MET A 152 -3.37 -0.63 -8.47
C MET A 152 -3.98 -0.71 -9.86
N GLY A 153 -4.27 0.42 -10.49
CA GLY A 153 -4.77 0.46 -11.84
C GLY A 153 -3.83 -0.16 -12.86
N HIS A 154 -2.53 0.11 -12.73
CA HIS A 154 -1.56 -0.43 -13.68
C HIS A 154 -1.37 -1.95 -13.56
N PHE A 155 -1.32 -2.50 -12.34
CA PHE A 155 -0.97 -3.91 -12.14
C PHE A 155 -2.17 -4.85 -12.01
N TRP A 156 -3.34 -4.34 -11.60
CA TRP A 156 -4.53 -5.17 -11.32
C TRP A 156 -5.81 -4.67 -11.99
N ASP A 157 -5.75 -3.54 -12.72
CA ASP A 157 -6.93 -2.88 -13.31
C ASP A 157 -8.01 -2.61 -12.24
N ASP A 158 -7.57 -2.08 -11.10
CA ASP A 158 -8.38 -1.89 -9.89
C ASP A 158 -8.27 -0.46 -9.35
N TYR A 159 -9.14 -0.09 -8.43
CA TYR A 159 -9.29 1.26 -7.89
C TYR A 159 -9.23 1.25 -6.37
N ALA A 160 -8.52 2.22 -5.78
CA ALA A 160 -8.45 2.33 -4.33
C ALA A 160 -9.83 2.54 -3.68
N VAL A 161 -10.76 3.22 -4.35
CA VAL A 161 -12.13 3.43 -3.87
C VAL A 161 -12.92 2.14 -3.68
N ASN A 162 -12.55 1.03 -4.34
CA ASN A 162 -13.19 -0.27 -4.16
C ASN A 162 -12.93 -0.87 -2.76
N TYR A 163 -11.93 -0.37 -2.06
CA TYR A 163 -11.48 -0.84 -0.74
C TYR A 163 -11.90 0.09 0.40
N VAL A 164 -12.90 0.91 0.18
CA VAL A 164 -13.55 1.67 1.25
C VAL A 164 -14.60 0.78 1.89
N ASP A 165 -14.30 0.28 3.08
CA ASP A 165 -15.11 -0.71 3.81
C ASP A 165 -16.21 -0.06 4.62
N VAL A 166 -17.15 0.64 3.94
CA VAL A 166 -18.38 1.11 4.58
C VAL A 166 -19.51 1.03 3.57
N VAL A 167 -20.42 0.10 3.78
CA VAL A 167 -21.56 -0.16 2.87
C VAL A 167 -22.48 1.08 2.71
N GLU A 168 -22.48 1.97 3.68
CA GLU A 168 -23.32 3.20 3.71
C GLU A 168 -22.57 4.45 3.22
N ALA A 169 -21.26 4.38 2.96
CA ALA A 169 -20.41 5.55 2.74
C ALA A 169 -19.77 5.62 1.34
N LYS A 170 -20.27 4.86 0.36
CA LYS A 170 -19.81 5.04 -1.02
C LYS A 170 -20.17 6.44 -1.54
N ASP A 171 -21.26 6.99 -1.10
CA ASP A 171 -21.70 8.33 -1.45
C ASP A 171 -20.83 9.40 -0.78
N ASP A 172 -20.40 9.16 0.46
CA ASP A 172 -19.62 10.12 1.24
C ASP A 172 -18.14 10.17 0.84
N ILE A 173 -17.60 9.09 0.23
CA ILE A 173 -16.16 9.01 -0.11
C ILE A 173 -15.74 10.12 -1.07
N PHE A 174 -16.54 10.42 -2.08
CA PHE A 174 -16.22 11.44 -3.08
C PHE A 174 -16.27 12.84 -2.46
N GLU A 175 -17.24 13.11 -1.57
CA GLU A 175 -17.33 14.36 -0.82
C GLU A 175 -16.11 14.52 0.11
N LEU A 176 -15.76 13.48 0.88
CA LEU A 176 -14.60 13.50 1.77
C LEU A 176 -13.29 13.76 1.00
N LEU A 177 -13.09 13.10 -0.15
CA LEU A 177 -11.91 13.30 -0.99
C LEU A 177 -11.90 14.68 -1.64
N SER A 178 -13.06 15.19 -2.07
CA SER A 178 -13.21 16.53 -2.61
C SER A 178 -12.82 17.60 -1.57
N ASN A 179 -13.17 17.43 -0.29
CA ASN A 179 -12.74 18.30 0.81
C ASN A 179 -11.21 18.38 0.97
N TYR A 180 -10.49 17.35 0.54
CA TYR A 180 -9.01 17.34 0.46
C TYR A 180 -8.46 17.75 -0.91
N GLY A 181 -9.33 18.15 -1.86
CA GLY A 181 -8.93 18.48 -3.23
C GLY A 181 -8.43 17.29 -4.03
N ILE A 182 -8.90 16.09 -3.71
CA ILE A 182 -8.49 14.82 -4.35
C ILE A 182 -9.60 14.36 -5.28
N LYS A 183 -9.23 14.13 -6.57
CA LYS A 183 -10.09 13.48 -7.56
C LYS A 183 -9.63 12.03 -7.73
N PRO A 184 -10.36 11.05 -7.14
CA PRO A 184 -10.00 9.66 -7.27
C PRO A 184 -10.32 9.12 -8.67
N ARG A 185 -9.66 8.05 -9.09
CA ARG A 185 -10.15 7.19 -10.17
C ARG A 185 -11.24 6.29 -9.61
N TYR A 186 -12.21 5.93 -10.42
CA TYR A 186 -13.34 5.09 -10.03
C TYR A 186 -13.83 4.24 -11.20
N PRO A 187 -14.47 3.07 -10.92
CA PRO A 187 -15.13 2.27 -11.95
C PRO A 187 -16.44 2.94 -12.40
N GLU A 188 -16.94 2.58 -13.59
CA GLU A 188 -18.14 3.19 -14.20
C GLU A 188 -19.38 3.13 -13.30
N GLU A 189 -19.48 2.10 -12.45
CA GLU A 189 -20.59 1.90 -11.52
C GLU A 189 -20.68 2.97 -10.43
N LEU A 190 -19.59 3.72 -10.19
CA LEU A 190 -19.54 4.80 -9.20
C LEU A 190 -19.60 6.19 -9.82
N LYS A 191 -19.82 6.29 -11.15
CA LYS A 191 -19.81 7.55 -11.88
C LYS A 191 -20.86 8.54 -11.37
N ASP A 192 -22.09 8.10 -11.18
CA ASP A 192 -23.20 8.97 -10.74
C ASP A 192 -22.88 9.61 -9.37
N PHE A 193 -22.23 8.85 -8.46
CA PHE A 193 -21.80 9.37 -7.16
C PHE A 193 -20.66 10.39 -7.29
N ALA A 194 -19.69 10.11 -8.15
CA ALA A 194 -18.56 11.02 -8.36
C ALA A 194 -18.99 12.36 -8.99
N GLU A 195 -19.90 12.31 -9.96
CA GLU A 195 -20.42 13.52 -10.65
C GLU A 195 -21.36 14.35 -9.77
N SER A 196 -21.97 13.76 -8.75
CA SER A 196 -22.85 14.50 -7.81
C SER A 196 -22.12 15.47 -6.89
N VAL A 197 -20.79 15.34 -6.77
CA VAL A 197 -19.93 16.12 -5.86
C VAL A 197 -19.12 17.18 -6.60
N GLU A 198 -19.05 17.14 -7.95
CA GLU A 198 -18.39 18.16 -8.77
C GLU A 198 -19.26 19.41 -8.95
#